data_718f65c7cace8bacc8ee4e2cb188d2e6
#
_entry.id   718f65c7cace8bacc8ee4e2cb188d2e6
#
_cell.length_a   1.000
_cell.length_b   1.000
_cell.length_c   1.000
_cell.angle_alpha   90.00
_cell.angle_beta   90.00
_cell.angle_gamma   90.00
#
_symmetry.space_group_name_H-M   'P 1'
#
loop_
_entity.id
_entity.type
_entity.pdbx_description
1 polymer ?
#
loop_
_entity_poly.entity_id
_entity_poly.type
_entity_poly.pdbx_seq_one_letter_code
_entity_poly.pdbx_strand_id
1 'polypeptide(L)'
;MRYIARNLEKVVLEVTKEYPVVLVTGPRQVGKTTMLQKLMEGTDRNYVSLDDLNERNLAKTDPEMFLQLHKPPILIDEVQYAPELFVYIKIHVDKYHNAGDFWLTGSQVFKRMSGIQESLAGRVAVLSLTSLSQAEICGGEMQPFTLDIEKLSARRKERTAADTGVIFDRIFRGSMPAIVSEKNSNSQIFYSSYLTTYIERDVREVSDAIDSLTFLHFITAVAARCGQILNIAEIARDADINQKQAKNWLGVLETLGLIFYLHPYSNNMLKRLVKTPKLYFYDTGRVCYLTKWSSAETLQSGAMNGAILENYVVAEIRKTYLNCGKDPYMYYYRDKDAREIDIILEHDGVLNPIEIKKSANPGSELIKVFKLLDKSSAKRSKGAVVCMKPELSAIDRENYIIPVWMI
;
A
#
# COMPACT_ATOMS: atom_id res chain seq x y z
N MET A 1 21.58 3.45 9.91
CA MET A 1 20.11 3.24 9.94
C MET A 1 19.85 1.81 10.37
N ARG A 2 19.00 1.57 11.37
CA ARG A 2 18.66 0.19 11.78
C ARG A 2 17.74 -0.42 10.71
N TYR A 3 18.10 -1.57 10.18
CA TYR A 3 17.22 -2.32 9.28
C TYR A 3 15.99 -2.83 10.02
N ILE A 4 14.82 -2.66 9.43
CA ILE A 4 13.55 -3.20 9.91
C ILE A 4 13.17 -4.32 8.95
N ALA A 5 13.12 -5.56 9.44
CA ALA A 5 12.79 -6.73 8.63
C ALA A 5 11.39 -6.57 8.01
N ARG A 6 11.28 -6.96 6.74
CA ARG A 6 10.02 -6.88 6.01
C ARG A 6 9.34 -8.24 5.96
N ASN A 7 8.05 -8.26 6.22
CA ASN A 7 7.30 -9.51 6.14
C ASN A 7 7.26 -10.10 4.73
N LEU A 8 7.39 -9.25 3.71
CA LEU A 8 7.48 -9.68 2.30
C LEU A 8 8.75 -10.49 1.99
N GLU A 9 9.80 -10.44 2.81
CA GLU A 9 11.06 -11.19 2.62
C GLU A 9 10.81 -12.69 2.46
N LYS A 10 9.94 -13.26 3.29
CA LYS A 10 9.58 -14.68 3.22
C LYS A 10 8.96 -15.03 1.87
N VAL A 11 8.05 -14.18 1.39
CA VAL A 11 7.38 -14.38 0.09
C VAL A 11 8.39 -14.27 -1.05
N VAL A 12 9.32 -13.30 -1.00
CA VAL A 12 10.39 -13.17 -2.00
C VAL A 12 11.20 -14.45 -2.08
N LEU A 13 11.62 -15.02 -0.93
CA LEU A 13 12.41 -16.27 -0.90
C LEU A 13 11.62 -17.49 -1.39
N GLU A 14 10.32 -17.55 -1.12
CA GLU A 14 9.45 -18.63 -1.60
C GLU A 14 9.28 -18.57 -3.11
N VAL A 15 8.87 -17.41 -3.65
CA VAL A 15 8.64 -17.27 -5.10
C VAL A 15 9.94 -17.35 -5.92
N THR A 16 11.10 -17.03 -5.32
CA THR A 16 12.41 -17.20 -5.96
C THR A 16 12.72 -18.64 -6.32
N LYS A 17 12.13 -19.60 -5.61
CA LYS A 17 12.31 -21.05 -5.90
C LYS A 17 11.45 -21.54 -7.08
N GLU A 18 10.45 -20.78 -7.47
CA GLU A 18 9.46 -21.16 -8.48
C GLU A 18 9.56 -20.32 -9.75
N TYR A 19 9.86 -19.02 -9.60
CA TYR A 19 9.88 -18.08 -10.71
C TYR A 19 11.30 -17.70 -11.11
N PRO A 20 11.63 -17.68 -12.40
CA PRO A 20 12.95 -17.22 -12.88
C PRO A 20 13.18 -15.74 -12.64
N VAL A 21 12.11 -14.93 -12.59
CA VAL A 21 12.18 -13.49 -12.36
C VAL A 21 11.29 -13.11 -11.18
N VAL A 22 11.83 -12.38 -10.21
CA VAL A 22 11.08 -11.77 -9.12
C VAL A 22 11.21 -10.26 -9.22
N LEU A 23 10.09 -9.57 -9.38
CA LEU A 23 10.02 -8.11 -9.48
C LEU A 23 9.38 -7.53 -8.22
N VAL A 24 10.14 -6.73 -7.47
CA VAL A 24 9.62 -5.97 -6.32
C VAL A 24 9.36 -4.53 -6.74
N THR A 25 8.07 -4.16 -6.76
CA THR A 25 7.61 -2.80 -7.07
C THR A 25 7.14 -2.07 -5.81
N GLY A 26 7.01 -0.75 -5.87
CA GLY A 26 6.46 0.04 -4.77
C GLY A 26 6.94 1.49 -4.82
N PRO A 27 6.38 2.36 -3.95
CA PRO A 27 6.80 3.76 -3.85
C PRO A 27 8.31 3.90 -3.63
N ARG A 28 8.83 5.07 -3.95
CA ARG A 28 10.22 5.39 -3.59
C ARG A 28 10.41 5.41 -2.07
N GLN A 29 11.63 5.10 -1.63
CA GLN A 29 12.05 5.10 -0.21
C GLN A 29 11.29 4.15 0.72
N VAL A 30 10.52 3.19 0.21
CA VAL A 30 9.92 2.14 1.05
C VAL A 30 10.87 0.99 1.38
N GLY A 31 12.11 1.00 0.83
CA GLY A 31 13.16 0.04 1.16
C GLY A 31 13.23 -1.19 0.25
N LYS A 32 12.80 -1.11 -1.02
CA LYS A 32 12.86 -2.23 -1.99
C LYS A 32 14.28 -2.78 -2.14
N THR A 33 15.20 -1.93 -2.57
CA THR A 33 16.62 -2.26 -2.77
C THR A 33 17.26 -2.75 -1.48
N THR A 34 17.02 -2.05 -0.36
CA THR A 34 17.59 -2.42 0.96
C THR A 34 17.13 -3.81 1.39
N MET A 35 15.83 -4.14 1.19
CA MET A 35 15.28 -5.48 1.51
C MET A 35 15.95 -6.56 0.66
N LEU A 36 16.04 -6.37 -0.65
CA LEU A 36 16.65 -7.37 -1.54
C LEU A 36 18.16 -7.50 -1.32
N GLN A 37 18.88 -6.39 -1.08
CA GLN A 37 20.28 -6.44 -0.69
C GLN A 37 20.49 -7.19 0.63
N LYS A 38 19.59 -7.03 1.59
CA LYS A 38 19.63 -7.79 2.84
C LYS A 38 19.42 -9.30 2.63
N LEU A 39 18.53 -9.67 1.73
CA LEU A 39 18.26 -11.07 1.40
C LEU A 39 19.38 -11.73 0.58
N MET A 40 20.17 -10.96 -0.16
CA MET A 40 21.30 -11.51 -0.93
C MET A 40 22.58 -11.67 -0.12
N GLU A 41 22.64 -11.15 1.12
CA GLU A 41 23.81 -11.33 1.99
C GLU A 41 24.12 -12.83 2.17
N GLY A 42 25.38 -13.21 1.87
CA GLY A 42 25.82 -14.62 1.96
C GLY A 42 25.40 -15.50 0.79
N THR A 43 24.88 -14.92 -0.29
CA THR A 43 24.60 -15.62 -1.56
C THR A 43 25.59 -15.18 -2.65
N ASP A 44 25.66 -15.93 -3.76
CA ASP A 44 26.48 -15.59 -4.93
C ASP A 44 25.76 -14.63 -5.91
N ARG A 45 24.67 -14.00 -5.49
CA ARG A 45 23.88 -13.08 -6.33
C ARG A 45 24.65 -11.78 -6.56
N ASN A 46 24.81 -11.40 -7.81
CA ASN A 46 25.39 -10.13 -8.22
C ASN A 46 24.41 -8.96 -7.98
N TYR A 47 24.92 -7.76 -7.88
CA TYR A 47 24.12 -6.53 -7.77
C TYR A 47 24.59 -5.49 -8.78
N VAL A 48 23.65 -4.88 -9.49
CA VAL A 48 23.89 -3.72 -10.35
C VAL A 48 22.73 -2.74 -10.23
N SER A 49 23.06 -1.44 -10.22
CA SER A 49 22.05 -0.36 -10.19
C SER A 49 22.09 0.43 -11.49
N LEU A 50 20.92 0.58 -12.11
CA LEU A 50 20.76 1.45 -13.29
C LEU A 50 20.60 2.94 -12.92
N ASP A 51 20.81 3.31 -11.64
CA ASP A 51 21.11 4.69 -11.26
C ASP A 51 22.52 5.11 -11.70
N ASP A 52 23.45 4.17 -11.84
CA ASP A 52 24.74 4.41 -12.51
C ASP A 52 24.51 4.64 -14.01
N LEU A 53 25.02 5.77 -14.51
CA LEU A 53 24.80 6.19 -15.90
C LEU A 53 25.53 5.30 -16.90
N ASN A 54 26.69 4.73 -16.54
CA ASN A 54 27.46 3.84 -17.41
C ASN A 54 26.74 2.51 -17.57
N GLU A 55 26.29 1.91 -16.44
CA GLU A 55 25.52 0.68 -16.41
C GLU A 55 24.18 0.83 -17.15
N ARG A 56 23.50 1.94 -16.91
CA ARG A 56 22.26 2.28 -17.63
C ARG A 56 22.46 2.40 -19.13
N ASN A 57 23.54 3.09 -19.56
CA ASN A 57 23.83 3.27 -20.96
C ASN A 57 24.16 1.92 -21.63
N LEU A 58 24.99 1.09 -20.99
CA LEU A 58 25.28 -0.25 -21.48
C LEU A 58 24.02 -1.10 -21.58
N ALA A 59 23.18 -1.11 -20.53
CA ALA A 59 21.93 -1.84 -20.50
C ALA A 59 20.95 -1.44 -21.63
N LYS A 60 20.98 -0.18 -22.08
CA LYS A 60 20.17 0.31 -23.19
C LYS A 60 20.75 0.03 -24.57
N THR A 61 22.06 0.23 -24.73
CA THR A 61 22.72 0.18 -26.06
C THR A 61 23.17 -1.22 -26.43
N ASP A 62 23.55 -2.03 -25.44
CA ASP A 62 23.99 -3.42 -25.63
C ASP A 62 23.53 -4.30 -24.44
N PRO A 63 22.22 -4.63 -24.35
CA PRO A 63 21.68 -5.47 -23.29
C PRO A 63 22.30 -6.88 -23.22
N GLU A 64 22.76 -7.40 -24.35
CA GLU A 64 23.42 -8.72 -24.40
C GLU A 64 24.77 -8.66 -23.69
N MET A 65 25.61 -7.69 -24.01
CA MET A 65 26.90 -7.47 -23.33
C MET A 65 26.68 -7.19 -21.84
N PHE A 66 25.66 -6.40 -21.49
CA PHE A 66 25.34 -6.15 -20.09
C PHE A 66 25.09 -7.45 -19.32
N LEU A 67 24.28 -8.39 -19.86
CA LEU A 67 24.03 -9.68 -19.21
C LEU A 67 25.22 -10.65 -19.27
N GLN A 68 26.16 -10.48 -20.20
CA GLN A 68 27.43 -11.23 -20.21
C GLN A 68 28.38 -10.79 -19.10
N LEU A 69 28.42 -9.49 -18.81
CA LEU A 69 29.23 -8.91 -17.73
C LEU A 69 28.59 -9.14 -16.36
N HIS A 70 27.28 -9.04 -16.28
CA HIS A 70 26.51 -9.16 -15.05
C HIS A 70 25.71 -10.48 -15.05
N LYS A 71 26.40 -11.61 -14.88
CA LYS A 71 25.78 -12.93 -14.95
C LYS A 71 24.78 -13.19 -13.82
N PRO A 72 23.65 -13.86 -14.11
CA PRO A 72 22.76 -14.36 -13.07
C PRO A 72 23.43 -15.42 -12.16
N PRO A 73 22.97 -15.57 -10.90
CA PRO A 73 21.85 -14.85 -10.32
C PRO A 73 22.19 -13.39 -10.02
N ILE A 74 21.26 -12.47 -10.35
CA ILE A 74 21.51 -11.03 -10.27
C ILE A 74 20.34 -10.26 -9.70
N LEU A 75 20.63 -9.17 -8.95
CA LEU A 75 19.69 -8.10 -8.60
C LEU A 75 19.98 -6.88 -9.47
N ILE A 76 19.02 -6.51 -10.32
CA ILE A 76 19.05 -5.27 -11.12
C ILE A 76 18.11 -4.26 -10.49
N ASP A 77 18.70 -3.16 -10.00
CA ASP A 77 17.97 -2.09 -9.33
C ASP A 77 17.54 -1.00 -10.32
N GLU A 78 16.32 -0.45 -10.14
CA GLU A 78 15.71 0.58 -10.98
C GLU A 78 15.61 0.18 -12.47
N VAL A 79 15.21 -1.05 -12.74
CA VAL A 79 15.16 -1.66 -14.09
C VAL A 79 14.30 -0.89 -15.09
N GLN A 80 13.39 0.00 -14.65
CA GLN A 80 12.61 0.86 -15.55
C GLN A 80 13.46 1.81 -16.40
N TYR A 81 14.70 2.03 -16.02
CA TYR A 81 15.60 2.90 -16.81
C TYR A 81 16.17 2.23 -18.07
N ALA A 82 16.06 0.89 -18.21
CA ALA A 82 16.48 0.15 -19.39
C ALA A 82 15.46 -0.94 -19.74
N PRO A 83 14.28 -0.58 -20.30
CA PRO A 83 13.26 -1.54 -20.68
C PRO A 83 13.72 -2.52 -21.77
N GLU A 84 14.76 -2.19 -22.50
CA GLU A 84 15.39 -3.04 -23.52
C GLU A 84 15.87 -4.37 -22.92
N LEU A 85 16.27 -4.38 -21.65
CA LEU A 85 16.71 -5.59 -20.94
C LEU A 85 15.65 -6.70 -20.90
N PHE A 86 14.36 -6.36 -20.90
CA PHE A 86 13.31 -7.38 -20.75
C PHE A 86 13.28 -8.41 -21.85
N VAL A 87 13.60 -8.04 -23.08
CA VAL A 87 13.69 -8.95 -24.20
C VAL A 87 14.83 -9.97 -23.97
N TYR A 88 15.98 -9.49 -23.51
CA TYR A 88 17.16 -10.35 -23.27
C TYR A 88 17.00 -11.19 -22.01
N ILE A 89 16.39 -10.67 -20.95
CA ILE A 89 16.00 -11.47 -19.78
C ILE A 89 15.04 -12.59 -20.19
N LYS A 90 14.05 -12.31 -21.04
CA LYS A 90 13.16 -13.32 -21.58
C LYS A 90 13.93 -14.42 -22.33
N ILE A 91 14.83 -14.03 -23.26
CA ILE A 91 15.65 -14.98 -24.02
C ILE A 91 16.47 -15.86 -23.09
N HIS A 92 17.09 -15.27 -22.05
CA HIS A 92 17.84 -16.01 -21.04
C HIS A 92 16.96 -17.00 -20.30
N VAL A 93 15.81 -16.55 -19.79
CA VAL A 93 14.86 -17.40 -19.04
C VAL A 93 14.34 -18.54 -19.90
N ASP A 94 13.99 -18.29 -21.17
CA ASP A 94 13.50 -19.31 -22.10
C ASP A 94 14.59 -20.34 -22.48
N LYS A 95 15.86 -19.97 -22.35
CA LYS A 95 17.00 -20.85 -22.64
C LYS A 95 17.42 -21.73 -21.47
N TYR A 96 17.46 -21.15 -20.26
CA TYR A 96 18.07 -21.82 -19.09
C TYR A 96 17.06 -22.34 -18.08
N HIS A 97 15.86 -21.75 -18.00
CA HIS A 97 14.75 -22.14 -17.10
C HIS A 97 15.11 -22.20 -15.61
N ASN A 98 16.14 -21.44 -15.18
CA ASN A 98 16.57 -21.44 -13.79
C ASN A 98 15.64 -20.56 -12.94
N ALA A 99 15.12 -21.08 -11.83
CA ALA A 99 14.39 -20.28 -10.86
C ALA A 99 15.32 -19.30 -10.15
N GLY A 100 14.82 -18.08 -9.90
CA GLY A 100 15.52 -17.05 -9.13
C GLY A 100 16.71 -16.39 -9.83
N ASP A 101 16.93 -16.58 -11.13
CA ASP A 101 18.05 -15.95 -11.84
C ASP A 101 18.01 -14.42 -11.73
N PHE A 102 16.82 -13.80 -11.78
CA PHE A 102 16.69 -12.34 -11.78
C PHE A 102 15.84 -11.84 -10.62
N TRP A 103 16.41 -10.99 -9.81
CA TRP A 103 15.68 -10.08 -8.92
C TRP A 103 15.70 -8.68 -9.52
N LEU A 104 14.54 -8.07 -9.61
CA LEU A 104 14.38 -6.74 -10.20
C LEU A 104 13.71 -5.81 -9.21
N THR A 105 14.16 -4.55 -9.15
CA THR A 105 13.38 -3.50 -8.51
C THR A 105 12.94 -2.47 -9.53
N GLY A 106 11.84 -1.80 -9.22
CA GLY A 106 11.38 -0.67 -10.01
C GLY A 106 10.30 0.13 -9.29
N SER A 107 10.10 1.38 -9.75
CA SER A 107 8.95 2.16 -9.32
C SER A 107 7.65 1.52 -9.84
N GLN A 108 6.49 1.83 -9.23
CA GLN A 108 5.21 1.26 -9.70
C GLN A 108 4.77 1.74 -11.09
N VAL A 109 5.36 2.82 -11.62
CA VAL A 109 5.19 3.29 -13.01
C VAL A 109 5.42 2.13 -14.00
N PHE A 110 6.28 1.22 -13.62
CA PHE A 110 6.62 0.00 -14.32
C PHE A 110 5.42 -0.89 -14.70
N LYS A 111 4.38 -0.98 -13.86
CA LYS A 111 3.17 -1.79 -14.15
C LYS A 111 2.41 -1.33 -15.41
N ARG A 112 2.67 -0.10 -15.88
CA ARG A 112 2.04 0.46 -17.09
C ARG A 112 2.90 0.38 -18.34
N MET A 113 4.15 -0.08 -18.25
CA MET A 113 5.02 -0.24 -19.43
C MET A 113 4.59 -1.49 -20.21
N SER A 114 3.97 -1.30 -21.37
CA SER A 114 3.41 -2.36 -22.22
C SER A 114 4.41 -3.47 -22.59
N GLY A 115 5.67 -3.13 -22.80
CA GLY A 115 6.71 -4.10 -23.18
C GLY A 115 7.03 -5.18 -22.13
N ILE A 116 6.72 -4.95 -20.85
CA ILE A 116 7.01 -5.90 -19.77
C ILE A 116 5.96 -6.99 -19.69
N GLN A 117 4.68 -6.59 -19.79
CA GLN A 117 3.57 -7.55 -19.74
C GLN A 117 3.67 -8.58 -20.88
N GLU A 118 4.15 -8.15 -22.05
CA GLU A 118 4.34 -9.05 -23.19
C GLU A 118 5.61 -9.91 -23.05
N SER A 119 6.73 -9.35 -22.59
CA SER A 119 8.02 -10.06 -22.55
C SER A 119 8.13 -11.07 -21.41
N LEU A 120 7.62 -10.76 -20.21
CA LEU A 120 7.78 -11.56 -19.01
C LEU A 120 6.50 -12.26 -18.53
N ALA A 121 5.42 -12.26 -19.35
CA ALA A 121 4.18 -12.95 -19.02
C ALA A 121 4.43 -14.44 -18.67
N GLY A 122 3.93 -14.88 -17.51
CA GLY A 122 4.13 -16.25 -17.01
C GLY A 122 5.53 -16.58 -16.46
N ARG A 123 6.49 -15.62 -16.50
CA ARG A 123 7.88 -15.81 -16.06
C ARG A 123 8.25 -14.99 -14.84
N VAL A 124 7.40 -14.03 -14.46
CA VAL A 124 7.71 -13.07 -13.39
C VAL A 124 6.70 -13.15 -12.25
N ALA A 125 7.20 -13.25 -11.02
CA ALA A 125 6.42 -12.96 -9.81
C ALA A 125 6.52 -11.47 -9.50
N VAL A 126 5.38 -10.77 -9.48
CA VAL A 126 5.32 -9.33 -9.19
C VAL A 126 4.82 -9.11 -7.77
N LEU A 127 5.67 -8.56 -6.92
CA LEU A 127 5.39 -8.27 -5.52
C LEU A 127 5.34 -6.75 -5.29
N SER A 128 4.44 -6.31 -4.43
CA SER A 128 4.27 -4.89 -4.10
C SER A 128 4.72 -4.61 -2.67
N LEU A 129 5.78 -3.81 -2.50
CA LEU A 129 6.26 -3.34 -1.21
C LEU A 129 5.69 -1.95 -0.92
N THR A 130 5.03 -1.80 0.22
CA THR A 130 4.48 -0.52 0.70
C THR A 130 5.37 0.09 1.79
N SER A 131 4.96 1.23 2.37
CA SER A 131 5.53 1.69 3.65
C SER A 131 5.37 0.62 4.73
N LEU A 132 6.14 0.72 5.82
CA LEU A 132 6.10 -0.26 6.91
C LEU A 132 4.68 -0.45 7.45
N SER A 133 4.34 -1.69 7.80
CA SER A 133 3.14 -1.99 8.58
C SER A 133 3.45 -1.88 10.07
N GLN A 134 2.42 -1.76 10.91
CA GLN A 134 2.61 -1.76 12.36
C GLN A 134 3.22 -3.06 12.87
N ALA A 135 2.93 -4.20 12.22
CA ALA A 135 3.59 -5.46 12.55
C ALA A 135 5.09 -5.39 12.36
N GLU A 136 5.55 -4.88 11.20
CA GLU A 136 6.98 -4.73 10.91
C GLU A 136 7.65 -3.76 11.88
N ILE A 137 6.99 -2.65 12.21
CA ILE A 137 7.50 -1.65 13.17
C ILE A 137 7.67 -2.25 14.57
N CYS A 138 6.74 -3.12 14.98
CA CYS A 138 6.77 -3.79 16.28
C CYS A 138 7.60 -5.10 16.29
N GLY A 139 8.17 -5.50 15.15
CA GLY A 139 8.96 -6.74 15.02
C GLY A 139 8.12 -8.01 15.04
N GLY A 140 6.83 -7.91 14.72
CA GLY A 140 5.90 -9.04 14.67
C GLY A 140 5.80 -9.70 13.30
N GLU A 141 5.47 -10.98 13.29
CA GLU A 141 5.08 -11.67 12.06
C GLU A 141 3.70 -11.21 11.59
N MET A 142 3.49 -11.21 10.28
CA MET A 142 2.25 -10.80 9.69
C MET A 142 1.54 -11.97 9.03
N GLN A 143 0.26 -12.08 9.34
CA GLN A 143 -0.69 -12.89 8.59
C GLN A 143 -1.80 -11.98 8.07
N PRO A 144 -2.46 -12.34 6.95
CA PRO A 144 -3.63 -11.62 6.49
C PRO A 144 -4.64 -11.40 7.61
N PHE A 145 -5.19 -10.19 7.69
CA PHE A 145 -6.18 -9.87 8.71
C PHE A 145 -7.47 -10.67 8.47
N THR A 146 -8.03 -11.21 9.53
CA THR A 146 -9.25 -12.04 9.52
C THR A 146 -10.07 -11.82 10.78
N LEU A 147 -11.35 -12.13 10.74
CA LEU A 147 -12.24 -12.14 11.90
C LEU A 147 -12.36 -13.52 12.57
N ASP A 148 -11.43 -14.42 12.29
CA ASP A 148 -11.30 -15.69 13.00
C ASP A 148 -10.83 -15.44 14.44
N ILE A 149 -11.58 -15.93 15.45
CA ILE A 149 -11.34 -15.61 16.86
C ILE A 149 -10.05 -16.22 17.39
N GLU A 150 -9.63 -17.39 16.89
CA GLU A 150 -8.39 -18.02 17.32
C GLU A 150 -7.18 -17.22 16.82
N LYS A 151 -7.23 -16.79 15.55
CA LYS A 151 -6.20 -15.92 14.96
C LYS A 151 -6.17 -14.54 15.60
N LEU A 152 -7.32 -13.95 15.93
CA LEU A 152 -7.38 -12.69 16.68
C LEU A 152 -6.78 -12.85 18.08
N SER A 153 -7.05 -13.96 18.76
CA SER A 153 -6.49 -14.26 20.08
C SER A 153 -4.97 -14.47 20.03
N ALA A 154 -4.45 -15.14 19.01
CA ALA A 154 -3.01 -15.27 18.78
C ALA A 154 -2.38 -13.90 18.54
N ARG A 155 -2.94 -13.11 17.63
CA ARG A 155 -2.49 -11.74 17.30
C ARG A 155 -2.45 -10.83 18.52
N ARG A 156 -3.44 -10.94 19.44
CA ARG A 156 -3.46 -10.21 20.70
C ARG A 156 -2.22 -10.51 21.56
N LYS A 157 -1.76 -11.76 21.60
CA LYS A 157 -0.59 -12.17 22.40
C LYS A 157 0.73 -11.68 21.80
N GLU A 158 0.80 -11.52 20.50
CA GLU A 158 2.00 -11.11 19.75
C GLU A 158 2.16 -9.58 19.69
N ARG A 159 1.09 -8.81 19.89
CA ARG A 159 1.07 -7.36 19.75
C ARG A 159 1.15 -6.65 21.08
N THR A 160 1.84 -5.53 21.11
CA THR A 160 1.85 -4.64 22.28
C THR A 160 0.64 -3.72 22.25
N ALA A 161 -0.14 -3.72 23.33
CA ALA A 161 -1.27 -2.81 23.48
C ALA A 161 -0.81 -1.35 23.40
N ALA A 162 -1.61 -0.54 22.74
CA ALA A 162 -1.35 0.89 22.56
C ALA A 162 -2.62 1.69 22.87
N ASP A 163 -2.46 2.77 23.58
CA ASP A 163 -3.54 3.72 23.85
C ASP A 163 -3.83 4.63 22.65
N THR A 164 -4.84 5.48 22.79
CA THR A 164 -5.26 6.41 21.74
C THR A 164 -4.15 7.39 21.36
N GLY A 165 -3.38 7.89 22.33
CA GLY A 165 -2.27 8.82 22.08
C GLY A 165 -1.18 8.18 21.23
N VAL A 166 -0.77 6.96 21.59
CA VAL A 166 0.22 6.18 20.82
C VAL A 166 -0.27 5.88 19.40
N ILE A 167 -1.56 5.55 19.23
CA ILE A 167 -2.12 5.31 17.89
C ILE A 167 -2.08 6.60 17.06
N PHE A 168 -2.49 7.74 17.62
CA PHE A 168 -2.46 9.00 16.89
C PHE A 168 -1.03 9.51 16.63
N ASP A 169 -0.05 9.21 17.50
CA ASP A 169 1.37 9.47 17.21
C ASP A 169 1.84 8.67 15.99
N ARG A 170 1.51 7.37 15.92
CA ARG A 170 1.81 6.53 14.75
C ARG A 170 1.16 7.06 13.48
N ILE A 171 -0.10 7.46 13.53
CA ILE A 171 -0.83 8.06 12.41
C ILE A 171 -0.15 9.35 11.94
N PHE A 172 0.20 10.23 12.89
CA PHE A 172 0.82 11.53 12.61
C PHE A 172 2.22 11.40 12.01
N ARG A 173 3.05 10.53 12.58
CA ARG A 173 4.42 10.30 12.09
C ARG A 173 4.48 9.55 10.78
N GLY A 174 3.49 8.67 10.52
CA GLY A 174 3.48 7.79 9.36
C GLY A 174 4.39 6.58 9.52
N SER A 175 4.60 5.86 8.43
CA SER A 175 5.23 4.54 8.43
C SER A 175 6.36 4.41 7.39
N MET A 176 6.93 5.52 6.94
CA MET A 176 8.09 5.50 6.04
C MET A 176 9.35 5.00 6.78
N PRO A 177 10.16 4.08 6.19
CA PRO A 177 11.32 3.50 6.87
C PRO A 177 12.29 4.53 7.45
N ALA A 178 12.56 5.63 6.75
CA ALA A 178 13.45 6.67 7.23
C ALA A 178 12.94 7.35 8.51
N ILE A 179 11.63 7.51 8.67
CA ILE A 179 11.03 8.10 9.87
C ILE A 179 11.06 7.12 11.03
N VAL A 180 10.75 5.84 10.76
CA VAL A 180 10.62 4.82 11.81
C VAL A 180 11.98 4.37 12.34
N SER A 181 12.99 4.25 11.48
CA SER A 181 14.34 3.79 11.87
C SER A 181 15.14 4.85 12.65
N GLU A 182 14.79 6.11 12.51
CA GLU A 182 15.42 7.24 13.21
C GLU A 182 14.43 7.85 14.20
N LYS A 183 14.49 7.43 15.48
CA LYS A 183 13.55 7.88 16.54
C LYS A 183 13.36 9.41 16.64
N ASN A 184 14.29 10.19 16.12
CA ASN A 184 14.30 11.64 16.19
C ASN A 184 14.23 12.31 14.81
N SER A 185 13.89 11.59 13.75
CA SER A 185 13.77 12.25 12.44
C SER A 185 12.56 13.18 12.42
N ASN A 186 12.81 14.40 11.94
CA ASN A 186 11.75 15.39 11.78
C ASN A 186 10.88 14.99 10.58
N SER A 187 9.69 14.44 10.85
CA SER A 187 8.75 14.01 9.82
C SER A 187 8.32 15.13 8.89
N GLN A 188 8.26 16.37 9.38
CA GLN A 188 7.93 17.55 8.58
C GLN A 188 8.98 17.81 7.49
N ILE A 189 10.25 17.78 7.86
CA ILE A 189 11.37 17.96 6.90
C ILE A 189 11.37 16.79 5.92
N PHE A 190 11.20 15.56 6.41
CA PHE A 190 11.16 14.38 5.55
C PHE A 190 10.06 14.48 4.49
N TYR A 191 8.81 14.74 4.88
CA TYR A 191 7.69 14.81 3.92
C TYR A 191 7.80 16.02 3.01
N SER A 192 8.30 17.16 3.48
CA SER A 192 8.60 18.31 2.63
C SER A 192 9.59 17.95 1.53
N SER A 193 10.72 17.37 1.90
CA SER A 193 11.77 16.95 0.95
C SER A 193 11.25 15.86 0.01
N TYR A 194 10.49 14.88 0.53
CA TYR A 194 9.91 13.80 -0.27
C TYR A 194 8.97 14.36 -1.35
N LEU A 195 8.10 15.30 -1.02
CA LEU A 195 7.19 15.91 -1.98
C LEU A 195 7.93 16.69 -3.05
N THR A 196 8.91 17.52 -2.65
CA THR A 196 9.66 18.36 -3.58
C THR A 196 10.56 17.54 -4.52
N THR A 197 11.24 16.52 -4.00
CA THR A 197 12.26 15.81 -4.79
C THR A 197 11.71 14.64 -5.61
N TYR A 198 10.70 13.94 -5.11
CA TYR A 198 10.17 12.73 -5.74
C TYR A 198 8.91 12.97 -6.54
N ILE A 199 7.97 13.70 -5.98
CA ILE A 199 6.71 13.93 -6.69
C ILE A 199 6.96 14.79 -7.92
N GLU A 200 7.77 15.82 -7.84
CA GLU A 200 8.12 16.63 -9.00
C GLU A 200 8.82 15.80 -10.09
N ARG A 201 9.77 14.95 -9.71
CA ARG A 201 10.49 14.11 -10.68
C ARG A 201 9.58 13.06 -11.31
N ASP A 202 8.91 12.24 -10.50
CA ASP A 202 8.11 11.11 -11.00
C ASP A 202 6.85 11.57 -11.74
N VAL A 203 6.31 12.73 -11.35
CA VAL A 203 5.17 13.35 -12.03
C VAL A 203 5.60 13.92 -13.39
N ARG A 204 6.79 14.53 -13.47
CA ARG A 204 7.34 15.02 -14.75
C ARG A 204 7.67 13.87 -15.72
N GLU A 205 8.14 12.72 -15.23
CA GLU A 205 8.35 11.51 -16.04
C GLU A 205 7.04 11.01 -16.70
N VAL A 206 5.89 11.31 -16.09
CA VAL A 206 4.56 10.91 -16.59
C VAL A 206 3.87 12.02 -17.41
N SER A 207 4.27 13.30 -17.19
CA SER A 207 3.65 14.46 -17.86
C SER A 207 4.60 15.67 -17.81
N ASP A 208 5.16 16.04 -18.94
CA ASP A 208 6.18 17.11 -19.10
C ASP A 208 5.70 18.53 -18.75
N ALA A 209 4.41 18.78 -18.56
CA ALA A 209 3.82 20.11 -18.45
C ALA A 209 3.14 20.35 -17.09
N ILE A 210 3.69 19.82 -15.98
CA ILE A 210 3.07 20.00 -14.67
C ILE A 210 3.76 21.13 -13.90
N ASP A 211 2.96 22.18 -13.56
CA ASP A 211 3.36 23.17 -12.59
C ASP A 211 3.39 22.57 -11.18
N SER A 212 4.53 22.65 -10.50
CA SER A 212 4.77 22.03 -9.19
C SER A 212 3.83 22.59 -8.11
N LEU A 213 3.48 23.88 -8.17
CA LEU A 213 2.59 24.51 -7.19
C LEU A 213 1.15 24.01 -7.36
N THR A 214 0.66 23.97 -8.59
CA THR A 214 -0.67 23.45 -8.91
C THR A 214 -0.79 21.96 -8.54
N PHE A 215 0.28 21.18 -8.75
CA PHE A 215 0.30 19.78 -8.32
C PHE A 215 0.29 19.64 -6.79
N LEU A 216 1.00 20.51 -6.06
CA LEU A 216 0.96 20.54 -4.60
C LEU A 216 -0.45 20.87 -4.07
N HIS A 217 -1.13 21.84 -4.69
CA HIS A 217 -2.53 22.14 -4.37
C HIS A 217 -3.42 20.93 -4.63
N PHE A 218 -3.24 20.27 -5.76
CA PHE A 218 -4.00 19.07 -6.11
C PHE A 218 -3.80 17.94 -5.09
N ILE A 219 -2.56 17.56 -4.76
CA ILE A 219 -2.32 16.47 -3.80
C ILE A 219 -2.81 16.83 -2.39
N THR A 220 -2.78 18.11 -2.03
CA THR A 220 -3.35 18.63 -0.76
C THR A 220 -4.88 18.47 -0.77
N ALA A 221 -5.55 18.81 -1.86
CA ALA A 221 -7.00 18.61 -2.02
C ALA A 221 -7.39 17.14 -1.96
N VAL A 222 -6.55 16.25 -2.53
CA VAL A 222 -6.72 14.80 -2.44
C VAL A 222 -6.54 14.31 -1.00
N ALA A 223 -5.51 14.78 -0.28
CA ALA A 223 -5.24 14.40 1.10
C ALA A 223 -6.35 14.83 2.07
N ALA A 224 -6.92 16.02 1.86
CA ALA A 224 -8.06 16.50 2.65
C ALA A 224 -9.33 15.64 2.49
N ARG A 225 -9.38 14.78 1.47
CA ARG A 225 -10.50 13.88 1.17
C ARG A 225 -10.19 12.40 1.40
N CYS A 226 -9.14 12.09 2.17
CA CYS A 226 -8.84 10.71 2.52
C CYS A 226 -10.03 10.07 3.26
N GLY A 227 -10.32 8.79 2.96
CA GLY A 227 -11.46 8.05 3.53
C GLY A 227 -12.83 8.44 2.96
N GLN A 228 -12.90 9.37 2.00
CA GLN A 228 -14.15 9.83 1.40
C GLN A 228 -14.40 9.23 0.02
N ILE A 229 -15.66 9.22 -0.40
CA ILE A 229 -16.04 8.87 -1.77
C ILE A 229 -15.41 9.88 -2.71
N LEU A 230 -14.75 9.39 -3.75
CA LEU A 230 -14.01 10.19 -4.71
C LEU A 230 -14.93 11.16 -5.47
N ASN A 231 -14.67 12.46 -5.34
CA ASN A 231 -15.32 13.50 -6.13
C ASN A 231 -14.27 14.26 -6.96
N ILE A 232 -14.08 13.83 -8.20
CA ILE A 232 -13.07 14.42 -9.09
C ILE A 232 -13.39 15.90 -9.38
N ALA A 233 -14.65 16.27 -9.47
CA ALA A 233 -15.06 17.65 -9.78
C ALA A 233 -14.68 18.63 -8.64
N GLU A 234 -14.88 18.20 -7.37
CA GLU A 234 -14.46 19.00 -6.22
C GLU A 234 -12.94 19.12 -6.11
N ILE A 235 -12.21 18.00 -6.29
CA ILE A 235 -10.75 18.02 -6.28
C ILE A 235 -10.21 18.95 -7.38
N ALA A 236 -10.77 18.87 -8.58
CA ALA A 236 -10.37 19.72 -9.71
C ALA A 236 -10.60 21.21 -9.43
N ARG A 237 -11.79 21.55 -8.87
CA ARG A 237 -12.12 22.91 -8.48
C ARG A 237 -11.16 23.47 -7.44
N ASP A 238 -10.86 22.68 -6.39
CA ASP A 238 -10.02 23.12 -5.28
C ASP A 238 -8.54 23.26 -5.66
N ALA A 239 -8.12 22.56 -6.71
CA ALA A 239 -6.77 22.63 -7.27
C ALA A 239 -6.66 23.59 -8.46
N ASP A 240 -7.74 24.25 -8.85
CA ASP A 240 -7.84 25.12 -10.04
C ASP A 240 -7.37 24.45 -11.35
N ILE A 241 -7.83 23.20 -11.56
CA ILE A 241 -7.54 22.41 -12.76
C ILE A 241 -8.82 21.83 -13.36
N ASN A 242 -8.75 21.36 -14.62
CA ASN A 242 -9.89 20.66 -15.21
C ASN A 242 -10.00 19.21 -14.71
N GLN A 243 -11.20 18.64 -14.80
CA GLN A 243 -11.47 17.26 -14.32
C GLN A 243 -10.66 16.18 -15.04
N LYS A 244 -10.34 16.38 -16.34
CA LYS A 244 -9.51 15.45 -17.09
C LYS A 244 -8.09 15.39 -16.52
N GLN A 245 -7.53 16.54 -16.20
CA GLN A 245 -6.23 16.67 -15.57
C GLN A 245 -6.23 16.06 -14.16
N ALA A 246 -7.25 16.36 -13.34
CA ALA A 246 -7.41 15.76 -12.02
C ALA A 246 -7.48 14.23 -12.09
N LYS A 247 -8.25 13.67 -13.04
CA LYS A 247 -8.33 12.22 -13.27
C LYS A 247 -6.98 11.61 -13.67
N ASN A 248 -6.25 12.27 -14.55
CA ASN A 248 -4.91 11.82 -14.95
C ASN A 248 -3.94 11.83 -13.76
N TRP A 249 -3.93 12.89 -12.98
CA TRP A 249 -3.05 13.04 -11.83
C TRP A 249 -3.40 12.06 -10.70
N LEU A 250 -4.68 11.78 -10.48
CA LEU A 250 -5.11 10.69 -9.58
C LEU A 250 -4.54 9.35 -10.04
N GLY A 251 -4.58 9.06 -11.34
CA GLY A 251 -3.97 7.87 -11.91
C GLY A 251 -2.44 7.81 -11.73
N VAL A 252 -1.78 8.98 -11.73
CA VAL A 252 -0.34 9.07 -11.39
C VAL A 252 -0.11 8.73 -9.91
N LEU A 253 -0.87 9.34 -8.98
CA LEU A 253 -0.73 9.05 -7.54
C LEU A 253 -0.97 7.57 -7.21
N GLU A 254 -1.97 6.94 -7.87
CA GLU A 254 -2.24 5.51 -7.73
C GLU A 254 -1.09 4.67 -8.30
N THR A 255 -0.60 5.02 -9.48
CA THR A 255 0.53 4.35 -10.13
C THR A 255 1.83 4.48 -9.34
N LEU A 256 2.05 5.58 -8.64
CA LEU A 256 3.19 5.77 -7.73
C LEU A 256 3.01 5.04 -6.40
N GLY A 257 1.85 4.42 -6.15
CA GLY A 257 1.54 3.73 -4.90
C GLY A 257 1.40 4.68 -3.70
N LEU A 258 1.04 5.93 -3.93
CA LEU A 258 0.80 6.91 -2.88
C LEU A 258 -0.60 6.77 -2.32
N ILE A 259 -1.57 6.50 -3.21
CA ILE A 259 -2.98 6.27 -2.91
C ILE A 259 -3.42 4.90 -3.43
N PHE A 260 -4.57 4.47 -2.94
CA PHE A 260 -5.31 3.34 -3.48
C PHE A 260 -6.82 3.58 -3.35
N TYR A 261 -7.59 2.81 -4.11
CA TYR A 261 -9.04 2.88 -4.09
C TYR A 261 -9.64 1.67 -3.37
N LEU A 262 -10.68 1.93 -2.59
CA LEU A 262 -11.58 0.92 -2.06
C LEU A 262 -12.89 1.01 -2.84
N HIS A 263 -13.16 -0.04 -3.64
CA HIS A 263 -14.36 -0.08 -4.48
C HIS A 263 -15.60 -0.46 -3.67
N PRO A 264 -16.79 -0.03 -4.08
CA PRO A 264 -18.01 -0.43 -3.40
C PRO A 264 -18.34 -1.90 -3.68
N TYR A 265 -18.82 -2.60 -2.66
CA TYR A 265 -19.37 -3.94 -2.82
C TYR A 265 -20.67 -3.92 -3.62
N SER A 266 -20.82 -4.87 -4.53
CA SER A 266 -22.05 -5.15 -5.26
C SER A 266 -22.09 -6.64 -5.60
N ASN A 267 -23.27 -7.26 -5.57
CA ASN A 267 -23.47 -8.64 -6.03
C ASN A 267 -23.07 -8.82 -7.52
N ASN A 268 -23.18 -7.77 -8.31
CA ASN A 268 -22.73 -7.75 -9.70
C ASN A 268 -21.30 -7.20 -9.76
N MET A 269 -20.34 -8.04 -10.15
CA MET A 269 -18.92 -7.66 -10.22
C MET A 269 -18.67 -6.46 -11.15
N LEU A 270 -19.35 -6.37 -12.30
CA LEU A 270 -19.20 -5.23 -13.21
C LEU A 270 -19.64 -3.92 -12.56
N LYS A 271 -20.65 -3.95 -11.70
CA LYS A 271 -21.09 -2.78 -10.95
C LYS A 271 -20.09 -2.33 -9.88
N ARG A 272 -19.23 -3.24 -9.39
CA ARG A 272 -18.14 -2.87 -8.47
C ARG A 272 -17.13 -1.94 -9.14
N LEU A 273 -16.85 -2.15 -10.44
CA LEU A 273 -15.88 -1.37 -11.20
C LEU A 273 -16.40 0.00 -11.66
N VAL A 274 -17.71 0.13 -11.86
CA VAL A 274 -18.33 1.35 -12.42
C VAL A 274 -18.72 2.37 -11.35
N LYS A 275 -19.01 1.92 -10.13
CA LYS A 275 -19.39 2.80 -9.03
C LYS A 275 -18.17 3.53 -8.45
N THR A 276 -18.41 4.72 -7.92
CA THR A 276 -17.37 5.61 -7.37
C THR A 276 -16.68 4.97 -6.15
N PRO A 277 -15.33 4.86 -6.13
CA PRO A 277 -14.60 4.31 -5.01
C PRO A 277 -14.40 5.33 -3.89
N LYS A 278 -13.99 4.87 -2.69
CA LYS A 278 -13.36 5.70 -1.67
C LYS A 278 -11.85 5.77 -1.92
N LEU A 279 -11.22 6.89 -1.53
CA LEU A 279 -9.80 7.14 -1.72
C LEU A 279 -9.06 7.07 -0.38
N TYR A 280 -7.91 6.37 -0.37
CA TYR A 280 -7.05 6.21 0.80
C TYR A 280 -5.58 6.38 0.44
N PHE A 281 -4.78 6.80 1.42
CA PHE A 281 -3.32 6.85 1.33
C PHE A 281 -2.69 5.64 2.03
N TYR A 282 -1.60 5.11 1.48
CA TYR A 282 -0.81 4.06 2.15
C TYR A 282 -0.05 4.56 3.37
N ASP A 283 0.24 5.86 3.43
CA ASP A 283 0.99 6.48 4.52
C ASP A 283 0.24 7.70 5.07
N THR A 284 -0.18 7.63 6.33
CA THR A 284 -0.96 8.67 6.99
C THR A 284 -0.14 9.88 7.38
N GLY A 285 1.17 9.73 7.63
CA GLY A 285 2.04 10.87 7.94
C GLY A 285 2.12 11.86 6.79
N ARG A 286 2.06 11.36 5.54
CA ARG A 286 1.96 12.22 4.35
C ARG A 286 0.65 13.00 4.33
N VAL A 287 -0.47 12.38 4.70
CA VAL A 287 -1.77 13.07 4.82
C VAL A 287 -1.68 14.16 5.87
N CYS A 288 -1.13 13.87 7.05
CA CYS A 288 -0.95 14.84 8.14
C CYS A 288 -0.10 16.04 7.71
N TYR A 289 1.00 15.78 7.00
CA TYR A 289 1.86 16.84 6.47
C TYR A 289 1.12 17.74 5.47
N LEU A 290 0.44 17.14 4.48
CA LEU A 290 -0.30 17.88 3.45
C LEU A 290 -1.46 18.70 4.03
N THR A 291 -2.15 18.17 5.03
CA THR A 291 -3.28 18.84 5.69
C THR A 291 -2.86 19.73 6.88
N LYS A 292 -1.55 19.97 7.04
CA LYS A 292 -0.96 20.95 7.98
C LYS A 292 -1.24 20.69 9.46
N TRP A 293 -1.37 19.42 9.86
CA TRP A 293 -1.42 19.10 11.29
C TRP A 293 -0.06 19.32 11.95
N SER A 294 -0.06 19.99 13.11
CA SER A 294 1.17 20.35 13.83
C SER A 294 1.64 19.32 14.83
N SER A 295 0.72 18.50 15.34
CA SER A 295 1.04 17.43 16.31
C SER A 295 -0.02 16.31 16.28
N ALA A 296 0.30 15.19 16.93
CA ALA A 296 -0.63 14.07 17.13
C ALA A 296 -1.85 14.47 17.98
N GLU A 297 -1.66 15.33 18.97
CA GLU A 297 -2.72 15.81 19.87
C GLU A 297 -3.72 16.68 19.14
N THR A 298 -3.23 17.62 18.30
CA THR A 298 -4.11 18.47 17.49
C THR A 298 -4.88 17.67 16.45
N LEU A 299 -4.25 16.66 15.86
CA LEU A 299 -4.90 15.71 14.95
C LEU A 299 -5.98 14.90 15.66
N GLN A 300 -5.66 14.35 16.85
CA GLN A 300 -6.59 13.55 17.66
C GLN A 300 -7.86 14.33 18.03
N SER A 301 -7.76 15.62 18.26
CA SER A 301 -8.88 16.51 18.62
C SER A 301 -9.54 17.15 17.42
N GLY A 302 -8.90 17.14 16.25
CA GLY A 302 -9.31 17.85 15.05
C GLY A 302 -10.44 17.19 14.28
N ALA A 303 -11.01 17.91 13.32
CA ALA A 303 -12.16 17.47 12.52
C ALA A 303 -11.87 16.25 11.62
N MET A 304 -10.59 16.00 11.25
CA MET A 304 -10.19 14.89 10.41
C MET A 304 -9.93 13.58 11.18
N ASN A 305 -10.02 13.58 12.51
CA ASN A 305 -9.59 12.44 13.34
C ASN A 305 -10.27 11.11 12.98
N GLY A 306 -11.56 11.14 12.61
CA GLY A 306 -12.30 9.96 12.17
C GLY A 306 -11.83 9.45 10.81
N ALA A 307 -11.76 10.34 9.82
CA ALA A 307 -11.36 9.99 8.45
C ALA A 307 -9.91 9.47 8.38
N ILE A 308 -8.99 10.08 9.12
CA ILE A 308 -7.60 9.64 9.12
C ILE A 308 -7.39 8.33 9.90
N LEU A 309 -8.17 8.10 10.95
CA LEU A 309 -8.21 6.80 11.63
C LEU A 309 -8.74 5.71 10.71
N GLU A 310 -9.83 5.99 9.98
CA GLU A 310 -10.36 5.07 8.96
C GLU A 310 -9.29 4.78 7.91
N ASN A 311 -8.63 5.81 7.36
CA ASN A 311 -7.54 5.64 6.41
C ASN A 311 -6.42 4.75 6.97
N TYR A 312 -6.02 4.98 8.21
CA TYR A 312 -4.99 4.18 8.88
C TYR A 312 -5.39 2.71 8.96
N VAL A 313 -6.57 2.40 9.48
CA VAL A 313 -7.05 1.03 9.65
C VAL A 313 -7.21 0.31 8.31
N VAL A 314 -7.81 0.97 7.31
CA VAL A 314 -7.97 0.41 5.95
C VAL A 314 -6.62 0.12 5.32
N ALA A 315 -5.65 1.04 5.42
CA ALA A 315 -4.31 0.85 4.90
C ALA A 315 -3.55 -0.27 5.61
N GLU A 316 -3.62 -0.34 6.95
CA GLU A 316 -2.96 -1.41 7.72
C GLU A 316 -3.56 -2.79 7.40
N ILE A 317 -4.89 -2.93 7.34
CA ILE A 317 -5.52 -4.19 6.92
C ILE A 317 -5.03 -4.58 5.52
N ARG A 318 -5.01 -3.65 4.56
CA ARG A 318 -4.53 -3.90 3.20
C ARG A 318 -3.06 -4.37 3.18
N LYS A 319 -2.19 -3.74 3.96
CA LYS A 319 -0.77 -4.14 4.10
C LYS A 319 -0.62 -5.57 4.60
N THR A 320 -1.53 -6.05 5.47
CA THR A 320 -1.46 -7.44 5.97
C THR A 320 -1.55 -8.47 4.84
N TYR A 321 -2.32 -8.18 3.81
CA TYR A 321 -2.42 -9.04 2.63
C TYR A 321 -1.22 -8.88 1.70
N LEU A 322 -0.89 -7.63 1.33
CA LEU A 322 0.21 -7.35 0.39
C LEU A 322 1.55 -7.89 0.89
N ASN A 323 1.84 -7.77 2.18
CA ASN A 323 3.05 -8.29 2.81
C ASN A 323 3.09 -9.83 2.88
N CYS A 324 1.97 -10.50 2.62
CA CYS A 324 1.87 -11.95 2.44
C CYS A 324 1.77 -12.35 0.95
N GLY A 325 2.06 -11.44 0.02
CA GLY A 325 1.98 -11.70 -1.42
C GLY A 325 0.56 -11.92 -1.94
N LYS A 326 -0.46 -11.43 -1.23
CA LYS A 326 -1.89 -11.64 -1.56
C LYS A 326 -2.57 -10.32 -1.86
N ASP A 327 -3.49 -10.32 -2.82
CA ASP A 327 -4.38 -9.19 -3.04
C ASP A 327 -5.59 -9.28 -2.10
N PRO A 328 -5.92 -8.20 -1.38
CA PRO A 328 -7.08 -8.19 -0.51
C PRO A 328 -8.38 -7.99 -1.30
N TYR A 329 -9.35 -8.86 -1.09
CA TYR A 329 -10.73 -8.63 -1.57
C TYR A 329 -11.46 -7.76 -0.56
N MET A 330 -11.19 -6.46 -0.62
CA MET A 330 -11.71 -5.43 0.29
C MET A 330 -12.62 -4.49 -0.47
N TYR A 331 -13.77 -4.18 0.12
CA TYR A 331 -14.77 -3.28 -0.44
C TYR A 331 -15.36 -2.41 0.68
N TYR A 332 -16.02 -1.30 0.34
CA TYR A 332 -16.96 -0.64 1.23
C TYR A 332 -18.39 -0.90 0.76
N TYR A 333 -19.38 -0.63 1.58
CA TYR A 333 -20.78 -0.68 1.17
C TYR A 333 -21.48 0.63 1.47
N ARG A 334 -22.27 1.11 0.54
CA ARG A 334 -23.16 2.26 0.78
C ARG A 334 -24.44 2.06 -0.03
N ASP A 335 -25.57 2.21 0.63
CA ASP A 335 -26.87 2.15 -0.02
C ASP A 335 -27.41 3.53 -0.45
N LYS A 336 -28.59 3.54 -1.03
CA LYS A 336 -29.27 4.76 -1.49
C LYS A 336 -29.66 5.71 -0.33
N ASP A 337 -29.82 5.18 0.85
CA ASP A 337 -30.17 5.92 2.07
C ASP A 337 -28.94 6.39 2.82
N ALA A 338 -27.78 6.36 2.16
CA ALA A 338 -26.46 6.75 2.68
C ALA A 338 -25.98 5.94 3.92
N ARG A 339 -26.60 4.76 4.19
CA ARG A 339 -26.09 3.85 5.22
C ARG A 339 -24.85 3.14 4.69
N GLU A 340 -23.80 3.13 5.48
CA GLU A 340 -22.47 2.74 5.05
C GLU A 340 -21.89 1.66 5.96
N ILE A 341 -21.06 0.77 5.38
CA ILE A 341 -20.14 -0.14 6.07
C ILE A 341 -18.75 0.20 5.57
N ASP A 342 -17.83 0.51 6.48
CA ASP A 342 -16.51 1.04 6.15
C ASP A 342 -15.66 0.03 5.37
N ILE A 343 -15.66 -1.26 5.78
CA ILE A 343 -14.96 -2.34 5.08
C ILE A 343 -15.85 -3.58 5.01
N ILE A 344 -15.82 -4.26 3.87
CA ILE A 344 -16.23 -5.65 3.71
C ILE A 344 -15.01 -6.45 3.27
N LEU A 345 -14.60 -7.42 4.07
CA LEU A 345 -13.64 -8.43 3.65
C LEU A 345 -14.41 -9.59 3.01
N GLU A 346 -14.18 -9.82 1.73
CA GLU A 346 -14.75 -10.96 1.01
C GLU A 346 -13.73 -12.10 0.97
N HIS A 347 -14.11 -13.26 1.41
CA HIS A 347 -13.28 -14.45 1.35
C HIS A 347 -14.14 -15.67 0.99
N ASP A 348 -13.84 -16.32 -0.13
CA ASP A 348 -14.57 -17.49 -0.64
C ASP A 348 -16.10 -17.30 -0.68
N GLY A 349 -16.56 -16.14 -1.12
CA GLY A 349 -17.98 -15.80 -1.19
C GLY A 349 -18.64 -15.52 0.16
N VAL A 350 -17.85 -15.35 1.22
CA VAL A 350 -18.30 -14.98 2.56
C VAL A 350 -17.93 -13.52 2.85
N LEU A 351 -18.89 -12.76 3.37
CA LEU A 351 -18.73 -11.32 3.65
C LEU A 351 -18.53 -11.07 5.15
N ASN A 352 -17.46 -10.39 5.48
CA ASN A 352 -17.12 -10.02 6.85
C ASN A 352 -17.11 -8.48 6.97
N PRO A 353 -18.20 -7.88 7.48
CA PRO A 353 -18.31 -6.43 7.63
C PRO A 353 -17.50 -5.90 8.81
N ILE A 354 -16.90 -4.73 8.62
CA ILE A 354 -16.11 -4.03 9.63
C ILE A 354 -16.51 -2.56 9.64
N GLU A 355 -16.78 -2.05 10.82
CA GLU A 355 -17.03 -0.65 11.12
C GLU A 355 -15.84 -0.07 11.87
N ILE A 356 -15.45 1.17 11.60
CA ILE A 356 -14.28 1.82 12.23
C ILE A 356 -14.76 3.03 13.02
N LYS A 357 -14.45 3.09 14.31
CA LYS A 357 -14.87 4.19 15.17
C LYS A 357 -13.76 4.63 16.12
N LYS A 358 -13.64 5.94 16.31
CA LYS A 358 -12.69 6.51 17.28
C LYS A 358 -13.10 6.25 18.74
N SER A 359 -14.36 5.94 18.99
CA SER A 359 -14.87 5.68 20.36
C SER A 359 -14.14 4.52 21.02
N ALA A 360 -13.88 4.64 22.34
CA ALA A 360 -13.42 3.53 23.17
C ALA A 360 -14.57 2.65 23.66
N ASN A 361 -15.82 3.13 23.58
CA ASN A 361 -17.03 2.43 23.98
C ASN A 361 -18.07 2.41 22.84
N PRO A 362 -17.87 1.62 21.80
CA PRO A 362 -18.83 1.50 20.70
C PRO A 362 -20.09 0.81 21.17
N GLY A 363 -21.26 1.37 20.83
CA GLY A 363 -22.56 0.77 21.12
C GLY A 363 -22.92 -0.33 20.12
N SER A 364 -23.86 -1.22 20.52
CA SER A 364 -24.36 -2.31 19.66
C SER A 364 -25.17 -1.83 18.46
N GLU A 365 -25.58 -0.56 18.42
CA GLU A 365 -26.25 0.04 17.27
C GLU A 365 -25.41 0.04 15.99
N LEU A 366 -24.07 0.08 16.13
CA LEU A 366 -23.14 0.12 15.00
C LEU A 366 -23.19 -1.14 14.14
N ILE A 367 -23.49 -2.29 14.72
CA ILE A 367 -23.58 -3.55 13.96
C ILE A 367 -24.92 -3.74 13.25
N LYS A 368 -25.91 -2.88 13.51
CA LYS A 368 -27.24 -2.98 12.85
C LYS A 368 -27.14 -2.79 11.34
N VAL A 369 -26.20 -1.98 10.87
CA VAL A 369 -25.96 -1.74 9.45
C VAL A 369 -25.49 -3.01 8.72
N PHE A 370 -24.87 -3.95 9.40
CA PHE A 370 -24.39 -5.22 8.81
C PHE A 370 -25.54 -6.07 8.24
N LYS A 371 -26.76 -5.91 8.77
CA LYS A 371 -27.97 -6.58 8.24
C LYS A 371 -28.29 -6.18 6.80
N LEU A 372 -27.74 -5.09 6.28
CA LEU A 372 -27.89 -4.72 4.88
C LEU A 372 -27.30 -5.77 3.93
N LEU A 373 -26.27 -6.49 4.39
CA LEU A 373 -25.62 -7.56 3.64
C LEU A 373 -26.43 -8.85 3.61
N ASP A 374 -27.42 -9.03 4.49
CA ASP A 374 -28.28 -10.21 4.50
C ASP A 374 -29.14 -10.31 3.22
N LYS A 375 -29.24 -9.21 2.47
CA LYS A 375 -29.86 -9.15 1.14
C LYS A 375 -28.89 -9.48 -0.01
N SER A 376 -27.63 -9.74 0.29
CA SER A 376 -26.62 -10.13 -0.69
C SER A 376 -26.80 -11.60 -1.10
N SER A 377 -26.34 -11.96 -2.30
CA SER A 377 -26.22 -13.36 -2.70
C SER A 377 -25.11 -14.10 -1.96
N ALA A 378 -24.09 -13.37 -1.47
CA ALA A 378 -23.02 -13.92 -0.66
C ALA A 378 -23.43 -13.96 0.83
N LYS A 379 -22.99 -14.99 1.54
CA LYS A 379 -23.33 -15.18 2.96
C LYS A 379 -22.55 -14.18 3.84
N ARG A 380 -23.27 -13.45 4.69
CA ARG A 380 -22.62 -12.68 5.77
C ARG A 380 -22.15 -13.65 6.87
N SER A 381 -20.96 -13.41 7.41
CA SER A 381 -20.39 -14.15 8.53
C SER A 381 -20.05 -13.18 9.68
N LYS A 382 -18.89 -13.37 10.31
CA LYS A 382 -18.44 -12.57 11.44
C LYS A 382 -18.29 -11.09 11.05
N GLY A 383 -18.70 -10.21 11.96
CA GLY A 383 -18.49 -8.77 11.84
C GLY A 383 -17.61 -8.21 12.95
N ALA A 384 -17.13 -6.99 12.77
CA ALA A 384 -16.34 -6.32 13.80
C ALA A 384 -16.56 -4.81 13.84
N VAL A 385 -16.36 -4.24 15.03
CA VAL A 385 -16.10 -2.81 15.22
C VAL A 385 -14.64 -2.63 15.62
N VAL A 386 -13.84 -2.02 14.76
CA VAL A 386 -12.45 -1.66 15.05
C VAL A 386 -12.44 -0.28 15.72
N CYS A 387 -11.93 -0.20 16.94
CA CYS A 387 -12.04 1.03 17.72
C CYS A 387 -10.89 1.21 18.74
N MET A 388 -10.95 2.31 19.53
CA MET A 388 -9.97 2.65 20.55
C MET A 388 -10.17 1.92 21.89
N LYS A 389 -11.06 0.92 21.96
CA LYS A 389 -11.16 0.06 23.15
C LYS A 389 -9.84 -0.68 23.35
N PRO A 390 -9.32 -0.78 24.59
CA PRO A 390 -8.01 -1.40 24.81
C PRO A 390 -8.02 -2.93 24.66
N GLU A 391 -9.19 -3.58 24.77
CA GLU A 391 -9.31 -5.03 24.82
C GLU A 391 -10.20 -5.60 23.73
N LEU A 392 -9.79 -6.76 23.17
CA LEU A 392 -10.63 -7.60 22.35
C LEU A 392 -11.83 -8.09 23.16
N SER A 393 -13.03 -7.87 22.64
CA SER A 393 -14.27 -8.31 23.28
C SER A 393 -15.35 -8.66 22.24
N ALA A 394 -16.41 -9.33 22.67
CA ALA A 394 -17.56 -9.62 21.83
C ALA A 394 -18.69 -8.60 22.05
N ILE A 395 -19.40 -8.25 21.00
CA ILE A 395 -20.71 -7.58 21.08
C ILE A 395 -21.81 -8.66 21.19
N ASP A 396 -21.69 -9.69 20.36
CA ASP A 396 -22.54 -10.87 20.36
C ASP A 396 -21.77 -12.11 19.85
N ARG A 397 -22.46 -13.19 19.49
CA ARG A 397 -21.83 -14.44 19.02
C ARG A 397 -21.15 -14.30 17.65
N GLU A 398 -21.49 -13.29 16.86
CA GLU A 398 -21.00 -13.10 15.49
C GLU A 398 -20.19 -11.82 15.33
N ASN A 399 -20.23 -10.89 16.29
CA ASN A 399 -19.63 -9.58 16.15
C ASN A 399 -18.68 -9.26 17.30
N TYR A 400 -17.47 -8.77 16.93
CA TYR A 400 -16.39 -8.47 17.84
C TYR A 400 -16.11 -6.99 17.94
N ILE A 401 -15.52 -6.56 19.05
CA ILE A 401 -14.83 -5.28 19.19
C ILE A 401 -13.33 -5.58 19.14
N ILE A 402 -12.66 -5.01 18.15
CA ILE A 402 -11.23 -5.23 17.90
C ILE A 402 -10.49 -3.92 18.16
N PRO A 403 -9.52 -3.89 19.10
CA PRO A 403 -8.64 -2.74 19.29
C PRO A 403 -7.87 -2.37 18.01
N VAL A 404 -7.75 -1.07 17.71
CA VAL A 404 -6.95 -0.60 16.55
C VAL A 404 -5.51 -1.11 16.59
N TRP A 405 -4.89 -1.21 17.78
CA TRP A 405 -3.52 -1.69 17.92
C TRP A 405 -3.30 -3.16 17.54
N MET A 406 -4.38 -3.92 17.35
CA MET A 406 -4.33 -5.33 16.93
C MET A 406 -4.27 -5.51 15.40
N ILE A 407 -4.47 -4.46 14.61
CA ILE A 407 -4.49 -4.55 13.14
C ILE A 407 -3.09 -4.82 12.58
#